data_64475c6b5caa2e9471171e79f983f39a
#
_entry.id   64475c6b5caa2e9471171e79f983f39a
#
_cell.length_a   1.000
_cell.length_b   1.000
_cell.length_c   1.000
_cell.angle_alpha   90.00
_cell.angle_beta   90.00
_cell.angle_gamma   90.00
#
_symmetry.space_group_name_H-M   'P 1'
#
loop_
_entity.id
_entity.type
_entity.pdbx_description
1 polymer ?
#
loop_
_entity_poly.entity_id
_entity_poly.type
_entity_poly.pdbx_seq_one_letter_code
_entity_poly.pdbx_strand_id
1 'polypeptide(L)'
;EPTVSIGDTVRVGDPLSTGTINPRKLVELKGIGAGRTYLSNKLAEVYGKKSSGLDPRHFEIVSKNMIRFAEVKDPGDSGFFPGDKITVSDLAKHFEEHNEEVPLKQSSGKVLAKGVLDLTPGTHITDNHIADLAHHGIEKVHVSTSGLKVNPIVPGLYTVKLADKNWVSNLSFSQLIGTIKNAAAVGSKSEVHSVDPITPYIMGTEFGEGENGKY
;
A
#
# COMPACT_ATOMS: atom_id res chain seq x y z
N GLU A 1 27.07 4.08 6.66
CA GLU A 1 28.12 3.70 5.70
C GLU A 1 27.52 3.68 4.30
N PRO A 2 28.27 4.10 3.24
CA PRO A 2 27.80 4.00 1.87
C PRO A 2 27.64 2.51 1.48
N THR A 3 26.57 2.21 0.73
CA THR A 3 26.29 0.87 0.19
C THR A 3 26.65 0.75 -1.27
N VAL A 4 27.03 1.86 -1.89
CA VAL A 4 27.38 1.95 -3.31
C VAL A 4 28.79 2.48 -3.48
N SER A 5 29.47 2.06 -4.54
CA SER A 5 30.82 2.47 -4.92
C SER A 5 30.79 3.44 -6.10
N ILE A 6 31.89 4.18 -6.29
CA ILE A 6 32.01 5.07 -7.45
C ILE A 6 32.00 4.23 -8.74
N GLY A 7 31.07 4.55 -9.64
CA GLY A 7 30.86 3.81 -10.89
C GLY A 7 29.66 2.84 -10.88
N ASP A 8 29.04 2.62 -9.73
CA ASP A 8 27.83 1.79 -9.66
C ASP A 8 26.64 2.49 -10.31
N THR A 9 25.84 1.72 -11.02
CA THR A 9 24.57 2.21 -11.58
C THR A 9 23.49 2.11 -10.51
N VAL A 10 22.90 3.23 -10.14
CA VAL A 10 21.81 3.31 -9.15
C VAL A 10 20.51 3.72 -9.82
N ARG A 11 19.39 3.21 -9.33
CA ARG A 11 18.05 3.56 -9.78
C ARG A 11 17.40 4.54 -8.81
N VAL A 12 16.37 5.25 -9.28
CA VAL A 12 15.58 6.15 -8.44
C VAL A 12 15.01 5.39 -7.24
N GLY A 13 15.29 5.90 -6.02
CA GLY A 13 14.84 5.29 -4.77
C GLY A 13 15.72 4.18 -4.22
N ASP A 14 16.86 3.88 -4.83
CA ASP A 14 17.83 2.95 -4.26
C ASP A 14 18.56 3.59 -3.07
N PRO A 15 18.77 2.82 -1.97
CA PRO A 15 19.50 3.32 -0.82
C PRO A 15 20.98 3.46 -1.14
N LEU A 16 21.51 4.67 -0.96
CA LEU A 16 22.95 4.95 -1.16
C LEU A 16 23.79 4.69 0.09
N SER A 17 23.15 4.53 1.24
CA SER A 17 23.81 4.29 2.52
C SER A 17 22.99 3.33 3.39
N THR A 18 23.69 2.69 4.34
CA THR A 18 23.04 1.87 5.37
C THR A 18 22.20 2.77 6.27
N GLY A 19 20.98 2.32 6.61
CA GLY A 19 20.10 3.04 7.51
C GLY A 19 18.63 2.75 7.24
N THR A 20 17.78 3.45 7.98
CA THR A 20 16.33 3.33 7.84
C THR A 20 15.85 4.25 6.71
N ILE A 21 15.20 3.67 5.71
CA ILE A 21 14.60 4.42 4.61
C ILE A 21 13.31 5.06 5.12
N ASN A 22 13.03 6.30 4.70
CA ASN A 22 11.74 6.94 4.97
C ASN A 22 10.65 6.31 4.08
N PRO A 23 9.63 5.63 4.65
CA PRO A 23 8.61 4.95 3.86
C PRO A 23 7.83 5.89 2.94
N ARG A 24 7.64 7.15 3.34
CA ARG A 24 6.95 8.16 2.51
C ARG A 24 7.73 8.46 1.24
N LYS A 25 9.04 8.69 1.39
CA LYS A 25 9.94 8.91 0.25
C LYS A 25 10.01 7.69 -0.66
N LEU A 26 10.04 6.49 -0.08
CA LEU A 26 10.06 5.25 -0.85
C LEU A 26 8.78 5.08 -1.68
N VAL A 27 7.61 5.35 -1.10
CA VAL A 27 6.32 5.31 -1.81
C VAL A 27 6.27 6.35 -2.92
N GLU A 28 6.79 7.55 -2.68
CA GLU A 28 6.85 8.63 -3.68
C GLU A 28 7.73 8.24 -4.89
N LEU A 29 8.87 7.60 -4.64
CA LEU A 29 9.88 7.30 -5.66
C LEU A 29 9.68 5.94 -6.36
N LYS A 30 9.24 4.92 -5.63
CA LYS A 30 9.09 3.53 -6.12
C LYS A 30 7.64 3.01 -6.11
N GLY A 31 6.69 3.84 -5.67
CA GLY A 31 5.28 3.46 -5.62
C GLY A 31 4.87 2.71 -4.35
N ILE A 32 3.57 2.44 -4.26
CA ILE A 32 2.91 1.84 -3.09
C ILE A 32 3.40 0.42 -2.80
N GLY A 33 3.65 -0.38 -3.84
CA GLY A 33 4.12 -1.76 -3.70
C GLY A 33 5.44 -1.83 -2.93
N ALA A 34 6.44 -1.09 -3.37
CA ALA A 34 7.75 -1.02 -2.72
C ALA A 34 7.65 -0.55 -1.26
N GLY A 35 6.80 0.45 -1.00
CA GLY A 35 6.55 0.93 0.37
C GLY A 35 5.92 -0.12 1.27
N ARG A 36 4.96 -0.88 0.77
CA ARG A 36 4.32 -1.98 1.52
C ARG A 36 5.31 -3.09 1.86
N THR A 37 6.08 -3.54 0.87
CA THR A 37 7.11 -4.57 1.07
C THR A 37 8.15 -4.12 2.08
N TYR A 38 8.66 -2.90 1.96
CA TYR A 38 9.62 -2.35 2.91
C TYR A 38 9.07 -2.31 4.34
N LEU A 39 7.85 -1.78 4.51
CA LEU A 39 7.22 -1.67 5.83
C LEU A 39 6.94 -3.04 6.43
N SER A 40 6.42 -3.99 5.64
CA SER A 40 6.18 -5.37 6.07
C SER A 40 7.47 -6.04 6.56
N ASN A 41 8.56 -5.93 5.79
CA ASN A 41 9.85 -6.50 6.15
C ASN A 41 10.43 -5.87 7.43
N LYS A 42 10.28 -4.54 7.59
CA LYS A 42 10.75 -3.85 8.81
C LYS A 42 9.93 -4.22 10.03
N LEU A 43 8.63 -4.38 9.91
CA LEU A 43 7.78 -4.88 10.98
C LEU A 43 8.15 -6.32 11.35
N ALA A 44 8.37 -7.20 10.36
CA ALA A 44 8.82 -8.57 10.59
C ALA A 44 10.21 -8.62 11.26
N GLU A 45 11.12 -7.74 10.91
CA GLU A 45 12.45 -7.65 11.55
C GLU A 45 12.34 -7.27 13.03
N VAL A 46 11.46 -6.32 13.37
CA VAL A 46 11.31 -5.81 14.75
C VAL A 46 10.52 -6.78 15.63
N TYR A 47 9.42 -7.31 15.12
CA TYR A 47 8.47 -8.11 15.90
C TYR A 47 8.64 -9.62 15.70
N GLY A 48 9.04 -10.07 14.52
CA GLY A 48 9.17 -11.49 14.20
C GLY A 48 10.25 -12.20 15.02
N LYS A 49 11.32 -11.50 15.40
CA LYS A 49 12.38 -12.05 16.27
C LYS A 49 11.96 -12.18 17.74
N LYS A 50 10.95 -11.42 18.16
CA LYS A 50 10.51 -11.36 19.58
C LYS A 50 9.27 -12.21 19.86
N SER A 51 8.60 -12.68 18.84
CA SER A 51 7.33 -13.39 18.96
C SER A 51 7.30 -14.57 17.98
N SER A 52 7.33 -15.78 18.51
CA SER A 52 7.29 -17.02 17.70
C SER A 52 5.93 -17.30 17.05
N GLY A 53 4.92 -16.47 17.31
CA GLY A 53 3.54 -16.68 16.85
C GLY A 53 3.09 -15.79 15.70
N LEU A 54 3.92 -14.82 15.27
CA LEU A 54 3.53 -13.89 14.19
C LEU A 54 3.98 -14.41 12.82
N ASP A 55 3.01 -14.64 11.95
CA ASP A 55 3.23 -14.96 10.54
C ASP A 55 3.55 -13.68 9.74
N PRO A 56 4.43 -13.73 8.73
CA PRO A 56 4.70 -12.59 7.85
C PRO A 56 3.45 -11.93 7.24
N ARG A 57 2.39 -12.69 6.99
CA ARG A 57 1.11 -12.19 6.47
C ARG A 57 0.46 -11.14 7.35
N HIS A 58 0.66 -11.19 8.67
CA HIS A 58 0.14 -10.17 9.59
C HIS A 58 0.75 -8.79 9.27
N PHE A 59 2.05 -8.76 8.99
CA PHE A 59 2.74 -7.51 8.65
C PHE A 59 2.36 -7.00 7.27
N GLU A 60 2.10 -7.91 6.32
CA GLU A 60 1.59 -7.54 5.00
C GLU A 60 0.20 -6.88 5.08
N ILE A 61 -0.71 -7.41 5.90
CA ILE A 61 -2.04 -6.83 6.11
C ILE A 61 -1.94 -5.45 6.75
N VAL A 62 -1.10 -5.28 7.76
CA VAL A 62 -0.86 -3.97 8.39
C VAL A 62 -0.34 -2.97 7.35
N SER A 63 0.69 -3.37 6.61
CA SER A 63 1.32 -2.52 5.59
C SER A 63 0.34 -2.15 4.47
N LYS A 64 -0.50 -3.10 4.03
CA LYS A 64 -1.56 -2.87 3.04
C LYS A 64 -2.60 -1.87 3.54
N ASN A 65 -2.98 -1.96 4.80
CA ASN A 65 -3.96 -1.03 5.38
C ASN A 65 -3.38 0.37 5.65
N MET A 66 -2.09 0.46 5.98
CA MET A 66 -1.43 1.75 6.19
C MET A 66 -1.17 2.50 4.89
N ILE A 67 -0.76 1.78 3.83
CA ILE A 67 -0.35 2.38 2.55
C ILE A 67 -1.42 2.04 1.50
N ARG A 68 -2.59 2.63 1.61
CA ARG A 68 -3.71 2.40 0.68
C ARG A 68 -4.41 3.66 0.20
N PHE A 69 -3.91 4.83 0.61
CA PHE A 69 -4.52 6.10 0.25
C PHE A 69 -3.66 6.88 -0.72
N ALA A 70 -4.32 7.64 -1.56
CA ALA A 70 -3.72 8.66 -2.39
C ALA A 70 -4.46 9.99 -2.20
N GLU A 71 -3.73 11.08 -2.25
CA GLU A 71 -4.28 12.45 -2.19
C GLU A 71 -4.43 12.99 -3.60
N VAL A 72 -5.60 13.51 -3.92
CA VAL A 72 -5.88 14.15 -5.20
C VAL A 72 -5.12 15.48 -5.28
N LYS A 73 -4.28 15.63 -6.29
CA LYS A 73 -3.57 16.88 -6.59
C LYS A 73 -4.27 17.69 -7.68
N ASP A 74 -4.66 17.01 -8.73
CA ASP A 74 -5.37 17.60 -9.85
C ASP A 74 -6.55 16.67 -10.18
N PRO A 75 -7.80 17.10 -9.96
CA PRO A 75 -8.95 16.23 -10.14
C PRO A 75 -9.25 15.92 -11.61
N GLY A 76 -8.79 16.75 -12.57
CA GLY A 76 -9.20 16.62 -13.97
C GLY A 76 -10.73 16.55 -14.08
N ASP A 77 -11.23 15.61 -14.88
CA ASP A 77 -12.67 15.36 -15.09
C ASP A 77 -13.24 14.27 -14.16
N SER A 78 -12.58 13.99 -13.03
CA SER A 78 -12.91 12.84 -12.16
C SER A 78 -14.07 13.08 -11.18
N GLY A 79 -14.49 14.32 -10.97
CA GLY A 79 -15.50 14.67 -9.96
C GLY A 79 -14.98 14.68 -8.51
N PHE A 80 -13.70 14.41 -8.27
CA PHE A 80 -13.05 14.59 -6.97
C PHE A 80 -12.64 16.03 -6.72
N PHE A 81 -12.28 16.36 -5.47
CA PHE A 81 -11.75 17.68 -5.12
C PHE A 81 -10.26 17.62 -4.82
N PRO A 82 -9.51 18.70 -5.09
CA PRO A 82 -8.11 18.80 -4.67
C PRO A 82 -7.98 18.59 -3.15
N GLY A 83 -7.03 17.73 -2.72
CA GLY A 83 -6.83 17.37 -1.32
C GLY A 83 -7.68 16.20 -0.82
N ASP A 84 -8.63 15.69 -1.60
CA ASP A 84 -9.38 14.49 -1.25
C ASP A 84 -8.43 13.30 -1.06
N LYS A 85 -8.72 12.48 -0.04
CA LYS A 85 -8.04 11.22 0.22
C LYS A 85 -8.90 10.08 -0.29
N ILE A 86 -8.45 9.43 -1.33
CA ILE A 86 -9.12 8.31 -1.97
C ILE A 86 -8.34 7.03 -1.77
N THR A 87 -9.04 5.89 -1.72
CA THR A 87 -8.35 4.60 -1.63
C THR A 87 -7.82 4.19 -3.01
N VAL A 88 -6.73 3.41 -3.03
CA VAL A 88 -6.22 2.83 -4.27
C VAL A 88 -7.26 1.95 -4.97
N SER A 89 -8.16 1.34 -4.20
CA SER A 89 -9.26 0.53 -4.77
C SER A 89 -10.30 1.39 -5.49
N ASP A 90 -10.68 2.54 -4.92
CA ASP A 90 -11.62 3.45 -5.56
C ASP A 90 -10.99 4.14 -6.78
N LEU A 91 -9.69 4.45 -6.68
CA LEU A 91 -8.91 4.95 -7.79
C LEU A 91 -8.86 3.94 -8.95
N ALA A 92 -8.64 2.65 -8.64
CA ALA A 92 -8.64 1.60 -9.65
C ALA A 92 -10.00 1.47 -10.36
N LYS A 93 -11.11 1.51 -9.61
CA LYS A 93 -12.46 1.50 -10.20
C LYS A 93 -12.70 2.70 -11.13
N HIS A 94 -12.31 3.90 -10.69
CA HIS A 94 -12.42 5.09 -11.52
C HIS A 94 -11.64 4.95 -12.84
N PHE A 95 -10.44 4.38 -12.76
CA PHE A 95 -9.62 4.16 -13.95
C PHE A 95 -10.08 2.99 -14.83
N GLU A 96 -10.86 2.02 -14.32
CA GLU A 96 -11.48 0.99 -15.15
C GLU A 96 -12.45 1.59 -16.18
N GLU A 97 -13.11 2.70 -15.84
CA GLU A 97 -14.04 3.41 -16.72
C GLU A 97 -13.35 4.46 -17.60
N HIS A 98 -12.18 4.95 -17.19
CA HIS A 98 -11.47 6.08 -17.82
C HIS A 98 -10.03 5.71 -18.15
N ASN A 99 -9.81 4.77 -19.06
CA ASN A 99 -8.47 4.38 -19.49
C ASN A 99 -8.36 4.14 -21.00
N GLU A 100 -7.14 4.25 -21.49
CA GLU A 100 -6.77 3.87 -22.86
C GLU A 100 -5.50 3.03 -22.84
N GLU A 101 -5.37 2.10 -23.76
CA GLU A 101 -4.14 1.32 -23.97
C GLU A 101 -3.21 2.10 -24.90
N VAL A 102 -1.99 2.37 -24.43
CA VAL A 102 -0.97 3.07 -25.19
C VAL A 102 0.33 2.28 -25.26
N PRO A 103 1.11 2.43 -26.33
CA PRO A 103 2.47 1.88 -26.39
C PRO A 103 3.31 2.46 -25.25
N LEU A 104 4.16 1.63 -24.63
CA LEU A 104 4.97 2.01 -23.48
C LEU A 104 5.81 3.27 -23.72
N LYS A 105 6.36 3.44 -24.94
CA LYS A 105 7.13 4.65 -25.31
C LYS A 105 6.35 5.95 -25.29
N GLN A 106 5.01 5.89 -25.41
CA GLN A 106 4.12 7.05 -25.43
C GLN A 106 3.45 7.31 -24.08
N SER A 107 3.82 6.54 -23.05
CA SER A 107 3.23 6.64 -21.71
C SER A 107 3.98 7.59 -20.77
N SER A 108 5.12 8.15 -21.19
CA SER A 108 5.90 9.10 -20.37
C SER A 108 5.05 10.31 -19.94
N GLY A 109 5.10 10.64 -18.64
CA GLY A 109 4.33 11.75 -18.05
C GLY A 109 2.83 11.49 -17.85
N LYS A 110 2.30 10.36 -18.33
CA LYS A 110 0.90 9.97 -18.11
C LYS A 110 0.72 9.24 -16.76
N VAL A 111 -0.52 9.13 -16.32
CA VAL A 111 -0.88 8.42 -15.08
C VAL A 111 -1.28 6.98 -15.41
N LEU A 112 -0.70 6.03 -14.72
CA LEU A 112 -1.00 4.60 -14.89
C LEU A 112 -2.43 4.31 -14.40
N ALA A 113 -3.27 3.76 -15.27
CA ALA A 113 -4.64 3.41 -14.94
C ALA A 113 -4.76 2.01 -14.34
N LYS A 114 -3.97 1.06 -14.81
CA LYS A 114 -3.97 -0.33 -14.35
C LYS A 114 -2.61 -0.71 -13.80
N GLY A 115 -2.59 -1.34 -12.61
CA GLY A 115 -1.35 -1.78 -11.97
C GLY A 115 -0.56 -2.74 -12.84
N VAL A 116 0.76 -2.52 -12.91
CA VAL A 116 1.70 -3.34 -13.67
C VAL A 116 2.95 -3.55 -12.82
N LEU A 117 3.33 -4.81 -12.57
CA LEU A 117 4.40 -5.17 -11.64
C LEU A 117 4.18 -4.52 -10.26
N ASP A 118 5.18 -3.78 -9.75
CA ASP A 118 5.11 -3.09 -8.47
C ASP A 118 4.44 -1.71 -8.54
N LEU A 119 4.10 -1.24 -9.77
CA LEU A 119 3.46 0.05 -9.98
C LEU A 119 1.95 -0.06 -9.79
N THR A 120 1.40 0.78 -8.93
CA THR A 120 -0.04 0.83 -8.64
C THR A 120 -0.76 1.83 -9.55
N PRO A 121 -2.09 1.67 -9.74
CA PRO A 121 -2.90 2.70 -10.40
C PRO A 121 -2.69 4.07 -9.75
N GLY A 122 -2.64 5.11 -10.56
CA GLY A 122 -2.36 6.47 -10.10
C GLY A 122 -0.89 6.86 -10.08
N THR A 123 0.03 5.95 -10.36
CA THR A 123 1.46 6.26 -10.45
C THR A 123 1.76 7.06 -11.71
N HIS A 124 2.52 8.16 -11.58
CA HIS A 124 3.06 8.87 -12.73
C HIS A 124 4.17 8.07 -13.40
N ILE A 125 4.02 7.80 -14.69
CA ILE A 125 5.00 7.05 -15.46
C ILE A 125 6.16 7.98 -15.81
N THR A 126 7.34 7.63 -15.34
CA THR A 126 8.61 8.31 -15.64
C THR A 126 9.42 7.49 -16.64
N ASP A 127 10.42 8.09 -17.24
CA ASP A 127 11.30 7.39 -18.19
C ASP A 127 12.04 6.20 -17.54
N ASN A 128 12.32 6.28 -16.25
CA ASN A 128 12.89 5.15 -15.48
C ASN A 128 11.90 3.98 -15.37
N HIS A 129 10.61 4.28 -15.12
CA HIS A 129 9.57 3.25 -15.13
C HIS A 129 9.42 2.61 -16.50
N ILE A 130 9.53 3.39 -17.58
CA ILE A 130 9.49 2.88 -18.96
C ILE A 130 10.65 1.92 -19.21
N ALA A 131 11.87 2.27 -18.77
CA ALA A 131 13.03 1.41 -18.93
C ALA A 131 12.86 0.09 -18.15
N ASP A 132 12.37 0.14 -16.92
CA ASP A 132 12.12 -1.05 -16.10
C ASP A 132 11.02 -1.94 -16.68
N LEU A 133 9.91 -1.36 -17.13
CA LEU A 133 8.80 -2.09 -17.75
C LEU A 133 9.23 -2.74 -19.07
N ALA A 134 10.01 -2.03 -19.90
CA ALA A 134 10.56 -2.57 -21.13
C ALA A 134 11.51 -3.75 -20.89
N HIS A 135 12.31 -3.69 -19.82
CA HIS A 135 13.19 -4.79 -19.42
C HIS A 135 12.41 -6.05 -19.03
N HIS A 136 11.20 -5.89 -18.51
CA HIS A 136 10.29 -7.02 -18.22
C HIS A 136 9.41 -7.45 -19.41
N GLY A 137 9.67 -6.91 -20.61
CA GLY A 137 8.98 -7.31 -21.84
C GLY A 137 7.58 -6.70 -21.99
N ILE A 138 7.26 -5.63 -21.25
CA ILE A 138 5.97 -4.96 -21.35
C ILE A 138 6.03 -3.94 -22.49
N GLU A 139 5.18 -4.11 -23.50
CA GLU A 139 5.13 -3.24 -24.68
C GLU A 139 4.03 -2.18 -24.61
N LYS A 140 2.98 -2.45 -23.83
CA LYS A 140 1.80 -1.58 -23.71
C LYS A 140 1.38 -1.43 -22.27
N VAL A 141 0.79 -0.29 -21.94
CA VAL A 141 0.25 0.03 -20.62
C VAL A 141 -1.09 0.75 -20.74
N HIS A 142 -1.93 0.60 -19.72
CA HIS A 142 -3.17 1.36 -19.61
C HIS A 142 -2.91 2.67 -18.87
N VAL A 143 -3.25 3.79 -19.50
CA VAL A 143 -3.10 5.14 -18.92
C VAL A 143 -4.45 5.79 -18.72
N SER A 144 -4.56 6.67 -17.74
CA SER A 144 -5.77 7.40 -17.42
C SER A 144 -6.08 8.45 -18.50
N THR A 145 -7.36 8.53 -18.89
CA THR A 145 -7.90 9.56 -19.77
C THR A 145 -8.57 10.72 -19.02
N SER A 146 -8.85 10.54 -17.71
CA SER A 146 -9.56 11.54 -16.89
C SER A 146 -8.72 12.76 -16.47
N GLY A 147 -7.42 12.76 -16.72
CA GLY A 147 -6.52 13.82 -16.26
C GLY A 147 -6.29 13.85 -14.74
N LEU A 148 -6.88 12.91 -13.99
CA LEU A 148 -6.75 12.80 -12.54
C LEU A 148 -5.29 12.51 -12.14
N LYS A 149 -4.71 13.42 -11.34
CA LYS A 149 -3.36 13.24 -10.77
C LYS A 149 -3.47 13.05 -9.27
N VAL A 150 -2.83 12.01 -8.78
CA VAL A 150 -2.80 11.66 -7.36
C VAL A 150 -1.39 11.43 -6.87
N ASN A 151 -1.14 11.74 -5.60
CA ASN A 151 0.09 11.37 -4.92
C ASN A 151 -0.20 10.30 -3.89
N PRO A 152 0.50 9.15 -3.93
CA PRO A 152 0.38 8.15 -2.87
C PRO A 152 0.82 8.75 -1.53
N ILE A 153 0.03 8.51 -0.49
CA ILE A 153 0.34 8.99 0.87
C ILE A 153 0.53 7.83 1.82
N VAL A 154 1.43 8.01 2.77
CA VAL A 154 1.63 7.12 3.92
C VAL A 154 1.17 7.85 5.17
N PRO A 155 -0.10 7.72 5.55
CA PRO A 155 -0.61 8.35 6.76
C PRO A 155 0.01 7.69 8.00
N GLY A 156 0.07 8.44 9.10
CA GLY A 156 0.43 7.87 10.40
C GLY A 156 -0.61 6.86 10.87
N LEU A 157 -0.22 5.95 11.77
CA LEU A 157 -1.04 4.85 12.25
C LEU A 157 -2.42 5.29 12.78
N TYR A 158 -2.47 6.42 13.47
CA TYR A 158 -3.72 7.00 14.00
C TYR A 158 -4.55 7.72 12.94
N THR A 159 -3.89 8.24 11.90
CA THR A 159 -4.57 9.00 10.83
C THR A 159 -5.30 8.09 9.86
N VAL A 160 -4.89 6.82 9.76
CA VAL A 160 -5.56 5.81 8.91
C VAL A 160 -7.03 5.64 9.30
N LYS A 161 -7.33 5.62 10.60
CA LYS A 161 -8.71 5.51 11.11
C LYS A 161 -9.61 6.66 10.67
N LEU A 162 -9.06 7.87 10.57
CA LEU A 162 -9.83 9.07 10.22
C LEU A 162 -9.98 9.24 8.70
N ALA A 163 -9.11 8.61 7.92
CA ALA A 163 -9.12 8.74 6.46
C ALA A 163 -10.13 7.81 5.77
N ASP A 164 -10.52 6.70 6.43
CA ASP A 164 -11.44 5.73 5.85
C ASP A 164 -12.87 5.97 6.33
N LYS A 165 -13.79 6.14 5.39
CA LYS A 165 -15.23 6.26 5.66
C LYS A 165 -15.90 4.91 5.99
N ASN A 166 -15.20 3.79 5.71
CA ASN A 166 -15.71 2.45 5.98
C ASN A 166 -15.45 2.04 7.43
N TRP A 167 -16.51 1.99 8.24
CA TRP A 167 -16.43 1.65 9.66
C TRP A 167 -15.93 0.22 9.91
N VAL A 168 -16.25 -0.76 9.04
CA VAL A 168 -15.77 -2.15 9.14
C VAL A 168 -14.25 -2.19 8.99
N SER A 169 -13.72 -1.48 8.01
CA SER A 169 -12.28 -1.37 7.77
C SER A 169 -11.55 -0.73 8.97
N ASN A 170 -12.14 0.30 9.56
CA ASN A 170 -11.61 0.96 10.75
C ASN A 170 -11.61 0.06 11.98
N LEU A 171 -12.67 -0.71 12.16
CA LEU A 171 -12.81 -1.67 13.24
C LEU A 171 -11.79 -2.81 13.09
N SER A 172 -11.69 -3.42 11.90
CA SER A 172 -10.73 -4.48 11.59
C SER A 172 -9.29 -4.03 11.84
N PHE A 173 -8.93 -2.81 11.42
CA PHE A 173 -7.61 -2.26 11.65
C PHE A 173 -7.32 -2.04 13.14
N SER A 174 -8.32 -1.62 13.92
CA SER A 174 -8.18 -1.43 15.37
C SER A 174 -7.93 -2.74 16.10
N GLN A 175 -8.67 -3.79 15.74
CA GLN A 175 -8.51 -5.12 16.30
C GLN A 175 -7.17 -5.75 15.91
N LEU A 176 -6.74 -5.58 14.65
CA LEU A 176 -5.45 -6.05 14.17
C LEU A 176 -4.29 -5.55 15.03
N ILE A 177 -4.26 -4.24 15.34
CA ILE A 177 -3.21 -3.65 16.17
C ILE A 177 -3.25 -4.25 17.58
N GLY A 178 -4.43 -4.43 18.17
CA GLY A 178 -4.61 -5.03 19.48
C GLY A 178 -4.09 -6.47 19.51
N THR A 179 -4.44 -7.27 18.53
CA THR A 179 -4.00 -8.66 18.39
C THR A 179 -2.48 -8.77 18.23
N ILE A 180 -1.87 -7.93 17.39
CA ILE A 180 -0.40 -7.92 17.24
C ILE A 180 0.29 -7.50 18.53
N LYS A 181 -0.21 -6.48 19.22
CA LYS A 181 0.35 -6.06 20.51
C LYS A 181 0.27 -7.17 21.55
N ASN A 182 -0.87 -7.84 21.66
CA ASN A 182 -1.07 -8.95 22.59
C ASN A 182 -0.17 -10.15 22.24
N ALA A 183 -0.11 -10.55 20.99
CA ALA A 183 0.77 -11.61 20.53
C ALA A 183 2.25 -11.30 20.80
N ALA A 184 2.68 -10.07 20.62
CA ALA A 184 4.04 -9.63 20.91
C ALA A 184 4.35 -9.60 22.42
N ALA A 185 3.36 -9.23 23.26
CA ALA A 185 3.53 -9.14 24.71
C ALA A 185 3.52 -10.51 25.39
N VAL A 186 2.63 -11.41 24.96
CA VAL A 186 2.41 -12.71 25.60
C VAL A 186 3.18 -13.84 24.92
N GLY A 187 3.69 -13.62 23.70
CA GLY A 187 4.36 -14.65 22.90
C GLY A 187 3.43 -15.78 22.47
N SER A 188 2.11 -15.55 22.54
CA SER A 188 1.12 -16.55 22.16
C SER A 188 1.02 -16.66 20.64
N LYS A 189 0.71 -17.86 20.15
CA LYS A 189 0.33 -18.05 18.75
C LYS A 189 -0.95 -17.27 18.51
N SER A 190 -0.90 -16.36 17.55
CA SER A 190 -2.09 -15.61 17.13
C SER A 190 -3.10 -16.59 16.51
N GLU A 191 -4.37 -16.41 16.85
CA GLU A 191 -5.49 -17.16 16.25
C GLU A 191 -5.67 -16.88 14.75
N VAL A 192 -4.89 -15.98 14.19
CA VAL A 192 -4.93 -15.55 12.78
C VAL A 192 -4.16 -16.50 11.85
N HIS A 193 -4.10 -17.77 12.17
CA HIS A 193 -3.50 -18.79 11.29
C HIS A 193 -4.47 -19.32 10.20
N SER A 194 -5.67 -18.77 10.10
CA SER A 194 -6.63 -19.19 9.07
C SER A 194 -6.28 -18.61 7.70
N VAL A 195 -6.78 -19.27 6.68
CA VAL A 195 -6.63 -18.86 5.26
C VAL A 195 -7.23 -17.47 4.99
N ASP A 196 -8.22 -17.08 5.81
CA ASP A 196 -8.83 -15.75 5.79
C ASP A 196 -8.46 -14.96 7.04
N PRO A 197 -7.49 -14.02 6.93
CA PRO A 197 -7.05 -13.26 8.09
C PRO A 197 -8.03 -12.19 8.55
N ILE A 198 -9.07 -11.88 7.78
CA ILE A 198 -10.06 -10.83 8.10
C ILE A 198 -11.15 -11.39 9.01
N THR A 199 -11.64 -12.58 8.73
CA THR A 199 -12.71 -13.23 9.50
C THR A 199 -12.41 -13.37 10.99
N PRO A 200 -11.21 -13.80 11.45
CA PRO A 200 -10.89 -13.84 12.87
C PRO A 200 -10.94 -12.49 13.56
N TYR A 201 -10.59 -11.41 12.86
CA TYR A 201 -10.68 -10.06 13.42
C TYR A 201 -12.12 -9.60 13.58
N ILE A 202 -12.98 -9.90 12.64
CA ILE A 202 -14.41 -9.58 12.70
C ILE A 202 -15.07 -10.45 13.78
N MET A 203 -14.78 -11.73 13.82
CA MET A 203 -15.36 -12.66 14.82
C MET A 203 -14.84 -12.44 16.23
N GLY A 204 -13.61 -11.91 16.40
CA GLY A 204 -13.07 -11.53 17.70
C GLY A 204 -13.67 -10.23 18.25
N THR A 205 -14.52 -9.56 17.51
CA THR A 205 -15.21 -8.34 17.94
C THR A 205 -16.54 -8.71 18.54
N GLU A 206 -16.75 -8.48 19.82
CA GLU A 206 -18.05 -8.63 20.46
C GLU A 206 -18.97 -7.49 20.00
N PHE A 207 -19.96 -7.84 19.18
CA PHE A 207 -20.98 -6.87 18.70
C PHE A 207 -22.14 -6.69 19.67
N GLY A 208 -22.14 -7.41 20.78
CA GLY A 208 -23.17 -7.37 21.79
C GLY A 208 -23.74 -8.76 22.11
N GLU A 209 -24.60 -8.82 23.11
CA GLU A 209 -25.38 -10.02 23.43
C GLU A 209 -26.80 -9.83 22.87
N GLY A 210 -27.17 -10.67 21.94
CA GLY A 210 -28.56 -10.80 21.51
C GLY A 210 -29.28 -11.91 22.27
N GLU A 211 -30.58 -12.08 22.03
CA GLU A 211 -31.38 -13.14 22.67
C GLU A 211 -30.85 -14.56 22.44
N ASN A 212 -29.99 -14.76 21.44
CA ASN A 212 -29.41 -16.06 21.06
C ASN A 212 -27.90 -16.17 21.33
N GLY A 213 -27.32 -15.31 22.16
CA GLY A 213 -25.90 -15.32 22.51
C GLY A 213 -25.09 -14.16 21.91
N LYS A 214 -23.77 -14.26 22.02
CA LYS A 214 -22.83 -13.25 21.49
C LYS A 214 -22.72 -13.32 19.97
N TYR A 215 -22.75 -12.16 19.32
CA TYR A 215 -22.55 -12.00 17.88
C TYR A 215 -21.22 -11.33 17.59
#